data_e7f8a12aed0d75e3ca354a2f638744ca
#
_entry.id   e7f8a12aed0d75e3ca354a2f638744ca
#
_cell.length_a   1.000
_cell.length_b   1.000
_cell.length_c   1.000
_cell.angle_alpha   90.00
_cell.angle_beta   90.00
_cell.angle_gamma   90.00
#
_symmetry.space_group_name_H-M   'P 1'
#
loop_
_entity.id
_entity.type
_entity.pdbx_description
1 polymer ?
#
loop_
_entity_poly.entity_id
_entity_poly.type
_entity_poly.pdbx_seq_one_letter_code
_entity_poly.pdbx_strand_id
1 'polypeptide(L)'
;MLFEYMDLYIDSYELNEETGELRLNCFYMKKERTTVIFREYQDETISSLDSLIGQTIFALEQDNIGENTVYLVMTRGKGVDVAIMAKSVQKVIE
;
A
#
# COMPACT_ATOMS: atom_id res chain seq x y z
N MET A 1 8.57 5.42 10.90
CA MET A 1 7.97 5.53 9.55
C MET A 1 8.77 4.65 8.59
N LEU A 2 8.12 3.71 7.92
CA LEU A 2 8.82 2.74 7.08
C LEU A 2 9.34 3.36 5.78
N PHE A 3 8.47 4.09 5.09
CA PHE A 3 8.84 4.87 3.91
C PHE A 3 8.30 6.27 4.04
N GLU A 4 9.12 7.27 3.75
CA GLU A 4 8.75 8.68 3.81
C GLU A 4 8.86 9.33 2.43
N TYR A 5 8.05 10.35 2.19
CA TYR A 5 8.09 11.16 0.97
C TYR A 5 8.00 10.31 -0.31
N MET A 6 7.11 9.31 -0.28
CA MET A 6 6.99 8.37 -1.38
C MET A 6 6.50 9.02 -2.68
N ASP A 7 5.54 9.90 -2.56
CA ASP A 7 4.93 10.62 -3.68
C ASP A 7 4.49 9.68 -4.83
N LEU A 8 3.82 8.59 -4.44
CA LEU A 8 3.37 7.56 -5.38
C LEU A 8 1.89 7.69 -5.66
N TYR A 9 1.55 7.98 -6.91
CA TYR A 9 0.17 8.00 -7.37
C TYR A 9 -0.32 6.57 -7.60
N ILE A 10 -1.43 6.22 -6.97
CA ILE A 10 -2.00 4.87 -7.07
C ILE A 10 -2.93 4.80 -8.27
N ASP A 11 -2.53 4.05 -9.28
CA ASP A 11 -3.31 3.86 -10.49
C ASP A 11 -4.32 2.70 -10.36
N SER A 12 -3.87 1.60 -9.79
CA SER A 12 -4.67 0.40 -9.64
C SER A 12 -4.10 -0.51 -8.57
N TYR A 13 -4.83 -1.57 -8.24
CA TYR A 13 -4.30 -2.62 -7.38
C TYR A 13 -4.68 -3.99 -7.93
N GLU A 14 -3.93 -5.01 -7.53
CA GLU A 14 -4.16 -6.38 -7.91
C GLU A 14 -4.07 -7.28 -6.67
N LEU A 15 -4.98 -8.24 -6.58
CA LEU A 15 -4.99 -9.23 -5.52
C LEU A 15 -4.72 -10.60 -6.12
N ASN A 16 -3.73 -11.30 -5.58
CA ASN A 16 -3.47 -12.68 -5.96
C ASN A 16 -3.68 -13.55 -4.73
N GLU A 17 -4.83 -14.21 -4.69
CA GLU A 17 -5.21 -15.05 -3.55
C GLU A 17 -4.33 -16.30 -3.41
N GLU A 18 -3.81 -16.80 -4.52
CA GLU A 18 -2.96 -18.00 -4.49
C GLU A 18 -1.61 -17.73 -3.82
N THR A 19 -1.03 -16.57 -4.08
CA THR A 19 0.27 -16.20 -3.51
C THR A 19 0.15 -15.34 -2.25
N GLY A 20 -1.03 -14.80 -1.97
CA GLY A 20 -1.24 -13.89 -0.87
C GLY A 20 -0.64 -12.51 -1.10
N GLU A 21 -0.46 -12.12 -2.35
CA GLU A 21 0.12 -10.81 -2.69
C GLU A 21 -0.94 -9.79 -3.03
N LEU A 22 -0.82 -8.61 -2.42
CA LEU A 22 -1.54 -7.41 -2.81
C LEU A 22 -0.53 -6.46 -3.44
N ARG A 23 -0.79 -6.04 -4.68
CA ARG A 23 0.07 -5.11 -5.41
C ARG A 23 -0.63 -3.80 -5.63
N LEU A 24 -0.02 -2.71 -5.20
CA LEU A 24 -0.45 -1.36 -5.55
C LEU A 24 0.41 -0.89 -6.72
N ASN A 25 -0.23 -0.70 -7.87
CA ASN A 25 0.45 -0.23 -9.08
C ASN A 25 0.47 1.28 -9.06
N CYS A 26 1.65 1.85 -8.94
CA CYS A 26 1.82 3.28 -8.70
C CYS A 26 2.75 3.91 -9.74
N PHE A 27 2.71 5.25 -9.81
CA PHE A 27 3.63 6.04 -10.60
C PHE A 27 4.32 7.07 -9.72
N TYR A 28 5.64 7.06 -9.74
CA TYR A 28 6.43 8.09 -9.07
C TYR A 28 6.57 9.29 -10.00
N MET A 29 6.12 10.44 -9.55
CA MET A 29 6.12 11.68 -10.33
C MET A 29 5.51 11.53 -11.73
N LYS A 30 4.50 10.68 -11.82
CA LYS A 30 3.74 10.40 -13.06
C LYS A 30 4.54 9.78 -14.20
N LYS A 31 5.75 9.31 -13.92
CA LYS A 31 6.64 8.77 -14.95
C LYS A 31 7.15 7.37 -14.67
N GLU A 32 7.60 7.12 -13.46
CA GLU A 32 8.28 5.88 -13.12
C GLU A 32 7.31 4.90 -12.47
N ARG A 33 7.20 3.72 -13.06
CA ARG A 33 6.37 2.66 -12.50
C ARG A 33 7.01 2.11 -11.23
N THR A 34 6.22 2.11 -10.17
CA THR A 34 6.64 1.60 -8.87
C THR A 34 5.52 0.75 -8.32
N THR A 35 5.84 -0.47 -7.91
CA THR A 35 4.86 -1.37 -7.33
C THR A 35 5.15 -1.55 -5.85
N VAL A 36 4.11 -1.38 -5.02
CA VAL A 36 4.21 -1.67 -3.59
C VAL A 36 3.51 -3.00 -3.37
N ILE A 37 4.27 -4.00 -2.88
CA ILE A 37 3.79 -5.37 -2.74
C ILE A 37 3.68 -5.70 -1.26
N PHE A 38 2.44 -6.04 -0.83
CA PHE A 38 2.18 -6.55 0.52
C PHE A 38 2.00 -8.06 0.40
N ARG A 39 2.76 -8.83 1.19
CA ARG A 39 2.70 -10.29 1.15
C ARG A 39 1.94 -10.84 2.35
N GLU A 40 1.18 -11.88 2.09
CA GLU A 40 0.34 -12.56 3.07
C GLU A 40 -0.62 -11.57 3.74
N TYR A 41 -1.34 -10.82 2.89
CA TYR A 41 -2.33 -9.86 3.37
C TYR A 41 -3.53 -10.58 4.00
N GLN A 42 -4.22 -9.88 4.90
CA GLN A 42 -5.43 -10.40 5.53
C GLN A 42 -6.67 -9.82 4.84
N ASP A 43 -7.68 -10.69 4.65
CA ASP A 43 -8.88 -10.35 3.90
C ASP A 43 -9.65 -9.15 4.48
N GLU A 44 -9.58 -8.94 5.78
CA GLU A 44 -10.29 -7.84 6.43
C GLU A 44 -9.86 -6.46 5.91
N THR A 45 -8.68 -6.38 5.31
CA THR A 45 -8.12 -5.10 4.88
C THR A 45 -8.48 -4.70 3.46
N ILE A 46 -9.05 -5.63 2.66
CA ILE A 46 -9.31 -5.35 1.24
C ILE A 46 -10.53 -4.48 0.97
N SER A 47 -11.44 -4.36 1.92
CA SER A 47 -12.66 -3.55 1.72
C SER A 47 -12.37 -2.06 1.53
N SER A 48 -11.20 -1.59 1.95
CA SER A 48 -10.83 -0.18 1.87
C SER A 48 -9.96 0.17 0.67
N LEU A 49 -9.57 -0.82 -0.14
CA LEU A 49 -8.60 -0.60 -1.22
C LEU A 49 -9.10 0.31 -2.33
N ASP A 50 -10.39 0.25 -2.63
CA ASP A 50 -10.95 1.09 -3.70
C ASP A 50 -10.80 2.58 -3.40
N SER A 51 -10.77 2.97 -2.14
CA SER A 51 -10.59 4.35 -1.75
C SER A 51 -9.18 4.88 -2.04
N LEU A 52 -8.23 4.00 -2.25
CA LEU A 52 -6.85 4.37 -2.55
C LEU A 52 -6.62 4.75 -4.01
N ILE A 53 -7.49 4.28 -4.92
CA ILE A 53 -7.31 4.54 -6.35
C ILE A 53 -7.42 6.05 -6.61
N GLY A 54 -6.43 6.59 -7.31
CA GLY A 54 -6.37 8.03 -7.60
C GLY A 54 -5.77 8.87 -6.49
N GLN A 55 -5.40 8.24 -5.37
CA GLN A 55 -4.73 8.94 -4.26
C GLN A 55 -3.22 8.86 -4.42
N THR A 56 -2.51 9.77 -3.78
CA THR A 56 -1.05 9.78 -3.79
C THR A 56 -0.54 9.38 -2.42
N ILE A 57 0.26 8.33 -2.36
CA ILE A 57 0.86 7.89 -1.10
C ILE A 57 1.94 8.88 -0.70
N PHE A 58 1.80 9.43 0.49
CA PHE A 58 2.80 10.31 1.07
C PHE A 58 3.82 9.52 1.90
N ALA A 59 3.34 8.57 2.69
CA ALA A 59 4.18 7.80 3.61
C ALA A 59 3.55 6.45 3.91
N LEU A 60 4.39 5.53 4.36
CA LEU A 60 3.96 4.23 4.83
C LEU A 60 4.53 4.01 6.22
N GLU A 61 3.66 3.79 7.19
CA GLU A 61 4.07 3.47 8.56
C GLU A 61 3.82 2.00 8.84
N GLN A 62 4.68 1.44 9.68
CA GLN A 62 4.54 0.07 10.16
C GLN A 62 4.30 0.08 11.66
N ASP A 63 3.31 -0.69 12.09
CA ASP A 63 3.01 -0.88 13.49
C ASP A 63 2.72 -2.36 13.75
N ASN A 64 2.81 -2.77 15.01
CA ASN A 64 2.51 -4.14 15.39
C ASN A 64 1.39 -4.13 16.42
N ILE A 65 0.32 -4.86 16.11
CA ILE A 65 -0.83 -5.02 17.01
C ILE A 65 -0.94 -6.51 17.32
N GLY A 66 -0.49 -6.87 18.52
CA GLY A 66 -0.36 -8.28 18.91
C GLY A 66 0.68 -8.97 18.04
N GLU A 67 0.28 -10.03 17.34
CA GLU A 67 1.15 -10.77 16.44
C GLU A 67 1.06 -10.28 14.99
N ASN A 68 0.20 -9.30 14.73
CA ASN A 68 -0.05 -8.81 13.39
C ASN A 68 0.78 -7.57 13.08
N THR A 69 1.31 -7.50 11.86
CA THR A 69 1.95 -6.30 11.36
C THR A 69 0.93 -5.52 10.54
N VAL A 70 0.80 -4.25 10.87
CA VAL A 70 -0.14 -3.35 10.21
C VAL A 70 0.65 -2.26 9.48
N TYR A 71 0.33 -2.06 8.21
CA TYR A 71 0.92 -0.99 7.41
C TYR A 71 -0.13 0.08 7.20
N LEU A 72 0.15 1.28 7.66
CA LEU A 72 -0.73 2.42 7.49
C LEU A 72 -0.31 3.19 6.25
N VAL A 73 -1.18 3.18 5.25
CA VAL A 73 -0.95 3.89 3.99
C VAL A 73 -1.50 5.31 4.15
N MET A 74 -0.60 6.28 4.19
CA MET A 74 -0.94 7.67 4.41
C MET A 74 -0.95 8.42 3.08
N THR A 75 -2.08 9.01 2.72
CA THR A 75 -2.24 9.68 1.44
C THR A 75 -2.31 11.19 1.61
N ARG A 76 -2.00 11.91 0.52
CA ARG A 76 -2.12 13.37 0.47
C ARG A 76 -3.55 13.77 0.14
N GLY A 77 -3.87 15.04 0.40
CA GLY A 77 -5.14 15.64 0.03
C GLY A 77 -6.23 15.36 1.03
N LYS A 78 -7.15 14.44 0.72
CA LYS A 78 -8.30 14.19 1.58
C LYS A 78 -7.98 13.43 2.87
N GLY A 79 -6.71 13.09 3.07
CA GLY A 79 -6.29 12.40 4.29
C GLY A 79 -6.87 11.00 4.44
N VAL A 80 -6.99 10.29 3.35
CA VAL A 80 -7.46 8.91 3.39
C VAL A 80 -6.32 8.03 3.90
N ASP A 81 -6.50 7.49 5.09
CA ASP A 81 -5.56 6.54 5.66
C ASP A 81 -6.18 5.16 5.63
N VAL A 82 -5.46 4.21 5.07
CA VAL A 82 -5.90 2.82 4.98
C VAL A 82 -4.89 1.94 5.67
N ALA A 83 -5.38 1.08 6.55
CA ALA A 83 -4.56 0.11 7.25
C ALA A 83 -4.58 -1.23 6.50
N ILE A 84 -3.42 -1.75 6.18
CA ILE A 84 -3.26 -3.04 5.50
C ILE A 84 -2.51 -3.98 6.43
N MET A 85 -3.15 -5.09 6.77
CA MET A 85 -2.50 -6.15 7.55
C MET A 85 -1.83 -7.13 6.60
N ALA A 86 -0.52 -7.29 6.76
CA ALA A 86 0.26 -8.20 5.94
C ALA A 86 1.53 -8.57 6.69
N LYS A 87 2.23 -9.59 6.23
CA LYS A 87 3.48 -9.98 6.89
C LYS A 87 4.66 -9.16 6.45
N SER A 88 4.66 -8.68 5.21
CA SER A 88 5.77 -7.89 4.71
C SER A 88 5.31 -6.93 3.61
N VAL A 89 6.14 -5.93 3.35
CA VAL A 89 5.92 -4.96 2.28
C VAL A 89 7.23 -4.73 1.55
N GLN A 90 7.14 -4.54 0.24
CA GLN A 90 8.30 -4.28 -0.61
C GLN A 90 7.93 -3.23 -1.65
N LYS A 91 8.83 -2.28 -1.88
CA LYS A 91 8.69 -1.30 -2.96
C LYS A 91 9.61 -1.71 -4.09
N VAL A 92 9.05 -1.92 -5.28
CA VAL A 92 9.79 -2.34 -6.47
C VAL A 92 9.68 -1.26 -7.54
N ILE A 93 10.82 -0.78 -8.00
CA ILE A 93 10.90 0.19 -9.09
C ILE A 93 11.11 -0.58 -10.38
N GLU A 94 10.22 -0.39 -11.33
CA GLU A 94 10.28 -1.07 -12.62
C GLU A 94 10.97 -0.23 -13.69
#